data_b05b3377d8b632a61f817affb34bf1b4
#
_entry.id   b05b3377d8b632a61f817affb34bf1b4
#
_cell.length_a   1.000
_cell.length_b   1.000
_cell.length_c   1.000
_cell.angle_alpha   90.00
_cell.angle_beta   90.00
_cell.angle_gamma   90.00
#
_symmetry.space_group_name_H-M   'P 1'
#
loop_
_entity.id
_entity.type
_entity.pdbx_description
1 polymer ?
#
loop_
_entity_poly.entity_id
_entity_poly.type
_entity_poly.pdbx_seq_one_letter_code
_entity_poly.pdbx_strand_id
1 'polypeptide(L)'
;MDMTMQERLDKLLNAYSHHYDIAREVTVDGGSFPATAFFFLRDENYLLSKKHVLSAVENHEYVYFYLTEHLDAQEAQKQIYLSMKAGMSNVKPHKEHMSSFVTLVILADTIDPEAKALIKKTRFRKYFRLALHGWMEYHIAAMEISTNSFLSNPAGKEARKLLERNFPSGKK
;
A
#
# COMPACT_ATOMS: atom_id res chain seq x y z
N MET A 1 18.52 21.31 6.51
CA MET A 1 17.21 21.33 7.18
C MET A 1 16.52 20.00 6.92
N ASP A 2 16.17 19.32 7.97
CA ASP A 2 15.49 18.03 7.79
C ASP A 2 14.06 18.23 7.31
N MET A 3 13.62 17.40 6.37
CA MET A 3 12.25 17.43 5.90
C MET A 3 11.27 17.08 7.03
N THR A 4 10.20 17.85 7.14
CA THR A 4 9.09 17.51 8.04
C THR A 4 8.38 16.22 7.55
N MET A 5 7.59 15.62 8.42
CA MET A 5 6.80 14.44 8.06
C MET A 5 5.82 14.74 6.93
N GLN A 6 5.19 15.92 6.93
CA GLN A 6 4.30 16.35 5.87
C GLN A 6 5.03 16.54 4.53
N GLU A 7 6.20 17.15 4.52
CA GLU A 7 7.02 17.29 3.30
C GLU A 7 7.46 15.93 2.74
N ARG A 8 7.72 14.95 3.62
CA ARG A 8 7.99 13.57 3.20
C ARG A 8 6.78 12.92 2.54
N LEU A 9 5.60 13.11 3.12
CA LEU A 9 4.35 12.64 2.51
C LEU A 9 4.15 13.29 1.13
N ASP A 10 4.28 14.60 1.04
CA ASP A 10 4.09 15.34 -0.21
C ASP A 10 5.06 14.87 -1.31
N LYS A 11 6.31 14.62 -0.95
CA LYS A 11 7.30 14.03 -1.86
C LYS A 11 6.88 12.65 -2.36
N LEU A 12 6.39 11.80 -1.48
CA LEU A 12 5.87 10.46 -1.82
C LEU A 12 4.65 10.55 -2.73
N LEU A 13 3.67 11.39 -2.39
CA LEU A 13 2.46 11.58 -3.18
C LEU A 13 2.79 12.09 -4.58
N ASN A 14 3.78 12.98 -4.71
CA ASN A 14 4.25 13.41 -6.02
C ASN A 14 4.82 12.25 -6.84
N ALA A 15 5.58 11.34 -6.22
CA ALA A 15 6.08 10.14 -6.91
C ALA A 15 4.93 9.20 -7.35
N TYR A 16 3.92 9.00 -6.49
CA TYR A 16 2.75 8.19 -6.83
C TYR A 16 1.86 8.82 -7.91
N SER A 17 1.75 10.16 -7.94
CA SER A 17 0.84 10.87 -8.85
C SER A 17 1.12 10.65 -10.34
N HIS A 18 2.29 10.15 -10.70
CA HIS A 18 2.61 9.80 -12.08
C HIS A 18 1.76 8.66 -12.65
N HIS A 19 1.26 7.78 -11.78
CA HIS A 19 0.51 6.57 -12.17
C HIS A 19 -0.74 6.32 -11.33
N TYR A 20 -0.95 7.07 -10.26
CA TYR A 20 -2.03 6.87 -9.29
C TYR A 20 -2.88 8.13 -9.15
N ASP A 21 -4.17 7.93 -8.97
CA ASP A 21 -5.07 9.01 -8.56
C ASP A 21 -4.91 9.25 -7.06
N ILE A 22 -4.57 10.48 -6.68
CA ILE A 22 -4.31 10.87 -5.30
C ILE A 22 -5.53 11.54 -4.70
N ALA A 23 -5.92 11.13 -3.49
CA ALA A 23 -6.88 11.82 -2.64
C ALA A 23 -6.24 12.18 -1.30
N ARG A 24 -6.58 13.35 -0.76
CA ARG A 24 -6.13 13.82 0.54
C ARG A 24 -7.26 13.85 1.54
N GLU A 25 -6.93 13.73 2.84
CA GLU A 25 -7.90 13.80 3.94
C GLU A 25 -9.08 12.84 3.72
N VAL A 26 -8.77 11.55 3.58
CA VAL A 26 -9.76 10.52 3.27
C VAL A 26 -10.33 9.93 4.54
N THR A 27 -11.64 10.02 4.72
CA THR A 27 -12.38 9.37 5.82
C THR A 27 -12.80 7.97 5.40
N VAL A 28 -12.55 7.00 6.27
CA VAL A 28 -13.00 5.61 6.14
C VAL A 28 -13.86 5.22 7.35
N ASP A 29 -14.50 4.07 7.27
CA ASP A 29 -15.23 3.55 8.44
C ASP A 29 -14.25 3.21 9.57
N GLY A 30 -14.34 3.94 10.68
CA GLY A 30 -13.51 3.78 11.87
C GLY A 30 -12.28 4.68 11.96
N GLY A 31 -12.02 5.55 10.97
CA GLY A 31 -10.87 6.46 11.02
C GLY A 31 -10.68 7.30 9.77
N SER A 32 -9.46 7.82 9.62
CA SER A 32 -9.09 8.63 8.46
C SER A 32 -7.61 8.43 8.10
N PHE A 33 -7.27 8.74 6.86
CA PHE A 33 -5.90 8.75 6.36
C PHE A 33 -5.57 10.12 5.76
N PRO A 34 -4.36 10.64 5.98
CA PRO A 34 -3.95 11.92 5.39
C PRO A 34 -3.93 11.90 3.87
N ALA A 35 -3.74 10.72 3.27
CA ALA A 35 -3.82 10.55 1.82
C ALA A 35 -4.07 9.09 1.44
N THR A 36 -4.59 8.91 0.24
CA THR A 36 -4.71 7.61 -0.46
C THR A 36 -4.25 7.76 -1.91
N ALA A 37 -3.86 6.66 -2.51
CA ALA A 37 -3.56 6.58 -3.94
C ALA A 37 -4.25 5.35 -4.54
N PHE A 38 -4.83 5.53 -5.71
CA PHE A 38 -5.52 4.46 -6.43
C PHE A 38 -4.92 4.26 -7.81
N PHE A 39 -4.62 3.02 -8.14
CA PHE A 39 -4.14 2.59 -9.44
C PHE A 39 -5.11 1.59 -10.06
N PHE A 40 -5.40 1.79 -11.34
CA PHE A 40 -6.19 0.87 -12.14
C PHE A 40 -5.50 0.63 -13.48
N LEU A 41 -5.31 -0.64 -13.80
CA LEU A 41 -4.82 -1.07 -15.10
C LEU A 41 -5.77 -2.11 -15.69
N ARG A 42 -6.25 -1.84 -16.88
CA ARG A 42 -6.97 -2.81 -17.71
C ARG A 42 -6.08 -3.20 -18.89
N ASP A 43 -5.63 -4.43 -18.93
CA ASP A 43 -4.81 -4.94 -20.03
C ASP A 43 -5.71 -5.60 -21.09
N GLU A 44 -6.04 -4.82 -22.13
CA GLU A 44 -6.77 -5.32 -23.29
C GLU A 44 -5.86 -5.99 -24.33
N ASN A 45 -4.56 -5.71 -24.32
CA ASN A 45 -3.61 -6.31 -25.26
C ASN A 45 -3.40 -7.80 -25.01
N TYR A 46 -3.61 -8.25 -23.78
CA TYR A 46 -3.61 -9.66 -23.45
C TYR A 46 -4.66 -10.46 -24.24
N LEU A 47 -5.74 -9.82 -24.64
CA LEU A 47 -6.82 -10.41 -25.44
C LEU A 47 -6.42 -10.68 -26.88
N LEU A 48 -5.58 -9.82 -27.47
CA LEU A 48 -5.15 -9.90 -28.86
C LEU A 48 -4.11 -11.01 -29.09
N SER A 49 -3.34 -11.36 -28.06
CA SER A 49 -2.30 -12.38 -28.14
C SER A 49 -2.80 -13.81 -27.98
N LYS A 50 -4.00 -14.01 -27.44
CA LYS A 50 -4.64 -15.32 -27.24
C LYS A 50 -6.01 -15.34 -27.91
N LYS A 51 -6.10 -15.97 -29.05
CA LYS A 51 -7.30 -16.08 -29.93
C LYS A 51 -8.60 -16.55 -29.23
N HIS A 52 -8.59 -16.83 -27.92
CA HIS A 52 -9.72 -17.39 -27.18
C HIS A 52 -10.03 -16.70 -25.85
N VAL A 53 -9.38 -15.61 -25.51
CA VAL A 53 -9.67 -14.87 -24.27
C VAL A 53 -10.60 -13.71 -24.58
N LEU A 54 -11.85 -13.84 -24.20
CA LEU A 54 -12.92 -12.85 -24.41
C LEU A 54 -13.07 -11.86 -23.25
N SER A 55 -12.13 -11.85 -22.27
CA SER A 55 -12.21 -11.01 -21.09
C SER A 55 -10.92 -10.21 -20.86
N ALA A 56 -11.06 -8.93 -20.56
CA ALA A 56 -9.96 -8.08 -20.12
C ALA A 56 -9.43 -8.54 -18.74
N VAL A 57 -8.17 -8.24 -18.46
CA VAL A 57 -7.56 -8.47 -17.14
C VAL A 57 -7.40 -7.14 -16.43
N GLU A 58 -7.96 -7.03 -15.24
CA GLU A 58 -7.92 -5.83 -14.42
C GLU A 58 -7.02 -6.02 -13.19
N ASN A 59 -6.16 -5.05 -12.96
CA ASN A 59 -5.32 -4.95 -11.77
C ASN A 59 -5.60 -3.63 -11.06
N HIS A 60 -5.77 -3.70 -9.74
CA HIS A 60 -6.07 -2.56 -8.89
C HIS A 60 -5.08 -2.48 -7.74
N GLU A 61 -4.72 -1.28 -7.34
CA GLU A 61 -4.00 -1.05 -6.09
C GLU A 61 -4.61 0.12 -5.33
N TYR A 62 -4.89 -0.11 -4.04
CA TYR A 62 -5.41 0.86 -3.08
C TYR A 62 -4.33 1.13 -2.05
N VAL A 63 -3.73 2.31 -2.07
CA VAL A 63 -2.66 2.70 -1.16
C VAL A 63 -3.19 3.65 -0.10
N TYR A 64 -2.93 3.35 1.16
CA TYR A 64 -3.27 4.17 2.32
C TYR A 64 -1.99 4.66 2.97
N PHE A 65 -1.87 5.97 3.18
CA PHE A 65 -0.71 6.59 3.83
C PHE A 65 -1.05 6.94 5.27
N TYR A 66 -0.16 6.62 6.19
CA TYR A 66 -0.30 6.91 7.59
C TYR A 66 0.96 7.59 8.14
N LEU A 67 0.76 8.64 8.94
CA LEU A 67 1.82 9.43 9.56
C LEU A 67 1.68 9.36 11.08
N THR A 68 2.77 9.16 11.79
CA THR A 68 2.81 9.23 13.25
C THR A 68 4.20 9.58 13.77
N GLU A 69 4.26 10.28 14.91
CA GLU A 69 5.54 10.50 15.60
C GLU A 69 6.06 9.20 16.21
N HIS A 70 5.17 8.38 16.76
CA HIS A 70 5.53 7.12 17.39
C HIS A 70 4.55 6.01 17.00
N LEU A 71 5.09 4.88 16.53
CA LEU A 71 4.31 3.70 16.16
C LEU A 71 4.56 2.58 17.16
N ASP A 72 3.59 2.31 18.02
CA ASP A 72 3.56 1.12 18.87
C ASP A 72 2.80 -0.03 18.18
N ALA A 73 2.82 -1.22 18.79
CA ALA A 73 2.18 -2.40 18.24
C ALA A 73 0.64 -2.25 18.16
N GLN A 74 0.02 -1.57 19.12
CA GLN A 74 -1.42 -1.35 19.14
C GLN A 74 -1.87 -0.44 18.00
N GLU A 75 -1.16 0.67 17.80
CA GLU A 75 -1.42 1.60 16.69
C GLU A 75 -1.14 0.95 15.33
N ALA A 76 -0.05 0.19 15.22
CA ALA A 76 0.23 -0.60 14.00
C ALA A 76 -0.91 -1.57 13.69
N GLN A 77 -1.39 -2.32 14.68
CA GLN A 77 -2.52 -3.24 14.52
C GLN A 77 -3.79 -2.53 14.06
N LYS A 78 -4.08 -1.37 14.64
CA LYS A 78 -5.22 -0.53 14.28
C LYS A 78 -5.15 -0.06 12.83
N GLN A 79 -4.01 0.46 12.39
CA GLN A 79 -3.83 0.96 11.03
C GLN A 79 -3.86 -0.17 10.00
N ILE A 80 -3.29 -1.34 10.33
CA ILE A 80 -3.39 -2.55 9.51
C ILE A 80 -4.87 -2.94 9.33
N TYR A 81 -5.64 -2.99 10.40
CA TYR A 81 -7.06 -3.33 10.35
C TYR A 81 -7.87 -2.32 9.54
N LEU A 82 -7.69 -1.02 9.78
CA LEU A 82 -8.43 0.04 9.09
C LEU A 82 -8.16 0.05 7.59
N SER A 83 -6.89 -0.01 7.18
CA SER A 83 -6.51 0.00 5.77
C SER A 83 -6.94 -1.28 5.04
N MET A 84 -6.82 -2.43 5.69
CA MET A 84 -7.27 -3.70 5.12
C MET A 84 -8.79 -3.69 4.93
N LYS A 85 -9.55 -3.28 5.93
CA LYS A 85 -11.02 -3.17 5.87
C LYS A 85 -11.46 -2.19 4.78
N ALA A 86 -10.88 -1.00 4.75
CA ALA A 86 -11.20 0.02 3.75
C ALA A 86 -10.85 -0.46 2.33
N GLY A 87 -9.67 -1.03 2.14
CA GLY A 87 -9.24 -1.57 0.86
C GLY A 87 -10.13 -2.71 0.37
N MET A 88 -10.45 -3.67 1.24
CA MET A 88 -11.33 -4.79 0.90
C MET A 88 -12.74 -4.33 0.50
N SER A 89 -13.25 -3.27 1.11
CA SER A 89 -14.58 -2.73 0.76
C SER A 89 -14.63 -2.18 -0.68
N ASN A 90 -13.48 -1.81 -1.25
CA ASN A 90 -13.35 -1.33 -2.62
C ASN A 90 -13.11 -2.47 -3.65
N VAL A 91 -12.70 -3.66 -3.20
CA VAL A 91 -12.46 -4.79 -4.10
C VAL A 91 -13.79 -5.35 -4.58
N LYS A 92 -13.98 -5.36 -5.92
CA LYS A 92 -15.17 -5.89 -6.59
C LYS A 92 -14.77 -7.05 -7.50
N PRO A 93 -14.73 -8.30 -6.98
CA PRO A 93 -14.33 -9.45 -7.77
C PRO A 93 -15.35 -9.75 -8.90
N HIS A 94 -14.85 -9.97 -10.11
CA HIS A 94 -15.63 -10.38 -11.27
C HIS A 94 -14.72 -11.15 -12.25
N LYS A 95 -15.27 -11.63 -13.37
CA LYS A 95 -14.54 -12.47 -14.32
C LYS A 95 -13.26 -11.83 -14.88
N GLU A 96 -13.24 -10.52 -15.04
CA GLU A 96 -12.08 -9.76 -15.56
C GLU A 96 -11.11 -9.33 -14.46
N HIS A 97 -11.49 -9.43 -13.18
CA HIS A 97 -10.62 -9.11 -12.05
C HIS A 97 -9.51 -10.15 -11.93
N MET A 98 -8.26 -9.69 -11.93
CA MET A 98 -7.08 -10.55 -11.71
C MET A 98 -6.49 -10.35 -10.32
N SER A 99 -6.15 -9.11 -9.97
CA SER A 99 -5.56 -8.81 -8.68
C SER A 99 -6.01 -7.48 -8.12
N SER A 100 -6.10 -7.41 -6.81
CA SER A 100 -6.16 -6.18 -6.05
C SER A 100 -5.10 -6.20 -4.98
N PHE A 101 -4.30 -5.13 -4.90
CA PHE A 101 -3.38 -4.92 -3.80
C PHE A 101 -3.95 -3.85 -2.88
N VAL A 102 -3.91 -4.12 -1.58
CA VAL A 102 -4.17 -3.12 -0.55
C VAL A 102 -2.87 -2.87 0.16
N THR A 103 -2.36 -1.65 0.06
CA THR A 103 -1.04 -1.28 0.54
C THR A 103 -1.14 -0.23 1.63
N LEU A 104 -0.55 -0.47 2.77
CA LEU A 104 -0.36 0.51 3.84
C LEU A 104 1.09 1.01 3.81
N VAL A 105 1.26 2.31 3.66
CA VAL A 105 2.55 3.00 3.71
C VAL A 105 2.61 3.86 4.97
N ILE A 106 3.56 3.57 5.85
CA ILE A 106 3.71 4.24 7.14
C ILE A 106 4.99 5.10 7.14
N LEU A 107 4.86 6.35 7.50
CA LEU A 107 5.97 7.22 7.86
C LEU A 107 5.87 7.48 9.38
N ALA A 108 6.81 6.97 10.15
CA ALA A 108 6.87 7.15 11.59
C ALA A 108 8.24 7.72 11.99
N ASP A 109 8.25 8.64 12.93
CA ASP A 109 9.54 9.12 13.45
C ASP A 109 10.28 7.98 14.17
N THR A 110 9.55 7.26 15.05
CA THR A 110 10.07 6.07 15.75
C THR A 110 9.08 4.91 15.65
N ILE A 111 9.60 3.68 15.61
CA ILE A 111 8.79 2.44 15.55
C ILE A 111 9.26 1.46 16.62
N ASP A 112 8.37 1.05 17.50
CA ASP A 112 8.68 0.05 18.53
C ASP A 112 9.08 -1.31 17.92
N PRO A 113 9.96 -2.07 18.60
CA PRO A 113 10.36 -3.41 18.14
C PRO A 113 9.16 -4.36 17.90
N GLU A 114 8.14 -4.31 18.74
CA GLU A 114 6.92 -5.11 18.62
C GLU A 114 6.10 -4.71 17.39
N ALA A 115 6.03 -3.42 17.08
CA ALA A 115 5.38 -2.93 15.86
C ALA A 115 6.16 -3.38 14.61
N LYS A 116 7.49 -3.32 14.63
CA LYS A 116 8.35 -3.84 13.56
C LYS A 116 8.12 -5.33 13.33
N ALA A 117 8.06 -6.11 14.40
CA ALA A 117 7.78 -7.55 14.33
C ALA A 117 6.40 -7.84 13.76
N LEU A 118 5.37 -7.08 14.17
CA LEU A 118 4.01 -7.19 13.67
C LEU A 118 3.96 -6.91 12.15
N ILE A 119 4.57 -5.82 11.69
CA ILE A 119 4.64 -5.48 10.26
C ILE A 119 5.27 -6.61 9.47
N LYS A 120 6.45 -7.07 9.89
CA LYS A 120 7.21 -8.10 9.17
C LYS A 120 6.49 -9.44 9.07
N LYS A 121 5.70 -9.82 10.08
CA LYS A 121 4.97 -11.11 10.11
C LYS A 121 3.60 -11.06 9.46
N THR A 122 3.02 -9.88 9.23
CA THR A 122 1.67 -9.75 8.66
C THR A 122 1.61 -10.33 7.27
N ARG A 123 0.66 -11.23 7.07
CA ARG A 123 0.38 -11.85 5.77
C ARG A 123 -1.11 -11.98 5.60
N PHE A 124 -1.62 -11.50 4.48
CA PHE A 124 -3.00 -11.70 4.11
C PHE A 124 -3.14 -11.78 2.59
N ARG A 125 -3.76 -12.86 2.13
CA ARG A 125 -4.17 -13.05 0.73
C ARG A 125 -5.54 -13.70 0.72
N LYS A 126 -6.40 -13.24 -0.16
CA LYS A 126 -7.72 -13.81 -0.37
C LYS A 126 -7.93 -14.12 -1.85
N TYR A 127 -8.39 -15.33 -2.13
CA TYR A 127 -8.79 -15.74 -3.47
C TYR A 127 -10.30 -15.67 -3.61
N PHE A 128 -10.77 -15.18 -4.76
CA PHE A 128 -12.18 -15.05 -5.06
C PHE A 128 -12.61 -16.18 -5.99
N ARG A 129 -13.65 -16.93 -5.60
CA ARG A 129 -14.16 -18.09 -6.36
C ARG A 129 -13.05 -19.04 -6.82
N LEU A 130 -12.25 -19.52 -5.88
CA LEU A 130 -11.11 -20.41 -6.17
C LEU A 130 -10.14 -19.83 -7.22
N ALA A 131 -9.89 -18.54 -7.15
CA ALA A 131 -9.07 -17.77 -8.08
C ALA A 131 -9.69 -17.52 -9.48
N LEU A 132 -10.91 -17.96 -9.75
CA LEU A 132 -11.60 -17.65 -11.02
C LEU A 132 -11.94 -16.17 -11.19
N HIS A 133 -12.09 -15.44 -10.06
CA HIS A 133 -12.29 -13.98 -10.02
C HIS A 133 -11.07 -13.25 -9.43
N GLY A 134 -9.87 -13.83 -9.52
CA GLY A 134 -8.63 -13.24 -9.09
C GLY A 134 -8.38 -13.34 -7.57
N TRP A 135 -7.50 -12.50 -7.08
CA TRP A 135 -7.10 -12.47 -5.68
C TRP A 135 -6.86 -11.05 -5.17
N MET A 136 -6.78 -10.93 -3.86
CA MET A 136 -6.35 -9.72 -3.15
C MET A 136 -5.18 -10.06 -2.24
N GLU A 137 -4.20 -9.17 -2.16
CA GLU A 137 -3.03 -9.32 -1.29
C GLU A 137 -2.77 -8.03 -0.52
N TYR A 138 -2.39 -8.17 0.75
CA TYR A 138 -2.13 -7.04 1.62
C TYR A 138 -0.64 -6.77 1.77
N HIS A 139 -0.24 -5.54 1.48
CA HIS A 139 1.12 -5.04 1.50
C HIS A 139 1.32 -4.00 2.60
N ILE A 140 2.46 -4.05 3.30
CA ILE A 140 2.86 -3.00 4.24
C ILE A 140 4.30 -2.61 3.96
N ALA A 141 4.55 -1.31 3.91
CA ALA A 141 5.89 -0.74 3.93
C ALA A 141 5.94 0.41 4.92
N ALA A 142 7.04 0.52 5.66
CA ALA A 142 7.22 1.57 6.66
C ALA A 142 8.63 2.15 6.61
N MET A 143 8.73 3.44 6.89
CA MET A 143 9.96 4.15 7.12
C MET A 143 10.00 4.62 8.58
N GLU A 144 11.09 4.29 9.28
CA GLU A 144 11.45 4.92 10.55
C GLU A 144 12.39 6.08 10.25
N ILE A 145 11.90 7.30 10.48
CA ILE A 145 12.56 8.53 10.05
C ILE A 145 13.83 8.79 10.85
N SER A 146 13.76 8.62 12.18
CA SER A 146 14.88 8.91 13.10
C SER A 146 16.13 8.08 12.81
N THR A 147 15.96 6.87 12.28
CA THR A 147 17.06 5.97 11.94
C THR A 147 17.28 5.84 10.42
N ASN A 148 16.43 6.48 9.62
CA ASN A 148 16.37 6.33 8.16
C ASN A 148 16.38 4.85 7.74
N SER A 149 15.58 4.05 8.41
CA SER A 149 15.45 2.62 8.13
C SER A 149 14.08 2.26 7.55
N PHE A 150 14.05 1.18 6.78
CA PHE A 150 12.87 0.74 6.05
C PHE A 150 12.55 -0.71 6.36
N LEU A 151 11.27 -1.01 6.43
CA LEU A 151 10.80 -2.38 6.64
C LEU A 151 9.51 -2.62 5.85
N SER A 152 9.18 -3.89 5.65
CA SER A 152 7.95 -4.30 5.00
C SER A 152 7.55 -5.71 5.43
N ASN A 153 6.30 -6.08 5.17
CA ASN A 153 5.96 -7.49 5.09
C ASN A 153 6.53 -8.09 3.78
N PRO A 154 6.53 -9.40 3.59
CA PRO A 154 7.08 -10.02 2.38
C PRO A 154 6.43 -9.53 1.08
N ALA A 155 5.12 -9.30 1.10
CA ALA A 155 4.36 -8.82 -0.06
C ALA A 155 4.64 -7.34 -0.36
N GLY A 156 5.01 -6.54 0.64
CA GLY A 156 5.24 -5.09 0.53
C GLY A 156 6.63 -4.66 0.02
N LYS A 157 7.44 -5.56 -0.51
CA LYS A 157 8.82 -5.27 -0.93
C LYS A 157 8.92 -4.16 -1.97
N GLU A 158 8.01 -4.10 -2.92
CA GLU A 158 8.04 -3.07 -3.96
C GLU A 158 7.68 -1.69 -3.41
N ALA A 159 6.68 -1.62 -2.51
CA ALA A 159 6.36 -0.40 -1.79
C ALA A 159 7.55 0.08 -0.93
N ARG A 160 8.26 -0.85 -0.27
CA ARG A 160 9.50 -0.52 0.47
C ARG A 160 10.57 0.05 -0.44
N LYS A 161 10.83 -0.56 -1.58
CA LYS A 161 11.81 -0.05 -2.56
C LYS A 161 11.46 1.36 -3.04
N LEU A 162 10.17 1.66 -3.18
CA LEU A 162 9.74 3.01 -3.55
C LEU A 162 10.06 4.02 -2.43
N LEU A 163 9.86 3.65 -1.16
CA LEU A 163 10.31 4.46 -0.01
C LEU A 163 11.82 4.69 -0.04
N GLU A 164 12.61 3.63 -0.20
CA GLU A 164 14.06 3.67 -0.24
C GLU A 164 14.59 4.60 -1.36
N ARG A 165 13.97 4.58 -2.54
CA ARG A 165 14.33 5.44 -3.67
C ARG A 165 14.01 6.92 -3.42
N ASN A 166 12.90 7.20 -2.72
CA ASN A 166 12.50 8.57 -2.41
C ASN A 166 13.27 9.17 -1.24
N PHE A 167 13.76 8.33 -0.33
CA PHE A 167 14.52 8.75 0.87
C PHE A 167 15.84 7.97 0.97
N PRO A 168 16.74 8.15 0.00
CA PRO A 168 18.00 7.41 0.03
C PRO A 168 18.80 7.78 1.28
N SER A 169 19.41 6.77 1.89
CA SER A 169 20.39 7.00 2.96
C SER A 169 21.51 7.86 2.41
N GLY A 170 21.75 9.01 3.01
CA GLY A 170 22.88 9.85 2.63
C GLY A 170 24.16 9.00 2.71
N LYS A 171 24.87 8.87 1.61
CA LYS A 171 26.23 8.33 1.66
C LYS A 171 27.02 9.26 2.57
N LYS A 172 27.42 8.75 3.76
CA LYS A 172 28.46 9.39 4.55
C LYS A 172 29.78 9.33 3.79
#